data_88e6e4792517cd24b71636bd70beb92e
#
_entry.id   88e6e4792517cd24b71636bd70beb92e
#
_cell.length_a   1.000
_cell.length_b   1.000
_cell.length_c   1.000
_cell.angle_alpha   90.00
_cell.angle_beta   90.00
_cell.angle_gamma   90.00
#
_symmetry.space_group_name_H-M   'P 1'
#
loop_
_entity.id
_entity.type
_entity.pdbx_description
1 polymer ?
#
loop_
_entity_poly.entity_id
_entity_poly.type
_entity_poly.pdbx_seq_one_letter_code
_entity_poly.pdbx_strand_id
1 'polypeptide(L)'
;MSIHKGSEGTVHVGTDAVAEIRSYSIEESADTLETTSMGDSARTHLASLTSFSGSIDVYWDEADTAQTALTVGTSVTIKFYPEGTASSAKYYSGEAIVTGVSRSASFDGLVESSISIQGSGVLTLATA
;
A
#
# COMPACT_ATOMS: atom_id res chain seq x y z
N MET A 1 16.40 -16.14 9.69
CA MET A 1 16.22 -14.81 9.10
C MET A 1 15.50 -14.94 7.77
N SER A 2 14.47 -14.13 7.59
CA SER A 2 13.62 -14.22 6.39
C SER A 2 13.78 -12.96 5.55
N ILE A 3 14.72 -13.01 4.64
CA ILE A 3 14.92 -11.95 3.66
C ILE A 3 14.32 -12.41 2.34
N HIS A 4 13.46 -11.59 1.76
CA HIS A 4 12.73 -11.95 0.56
C HIS A 4 13.10 -11.04 -0.60
N LYS A 5 13.06 -11.60 -1.80
CA LYS A 5 13.27 -10.83 -3.01
C LYS A 5 12.01 -10.04 -3.35
N GLY A 6 12.18 -8.86 -3.94
CA GLY A 6 11.04 -8.07 -4.38
C GLY A 6 10.14 -8.78 -5.39
N SER A 7 10.69 -9.73 -6.12
CA SER A 7 9.92 -10.52 -7.09
C SER A 7 8.87 -11.45 -6.46
N GLU A 8 8.96 -11.67 -5.15
CA GLU A 8 7.97 -12.45 -4.41
C GLU A 8 6.76 -11.63 -4.01
N GLY A 9 6.87 -10.33 -4.04
CA GLY A 9 5.82 -9.44 -3.58
C GLY A 9 4.62 -9.41 -4.49
N THR A 10 3.42 -9.37 -3.91
CA THR A 10 2.16 -9.24 -4.64
C THR A 10 1.24 -8.27 -3.92
N VAL A 11 0.29 -7.70 -4.66
CA VAL A 11 -0.74 -6.83 -4.11
C VAL A 11 -2.10 -7.39 -4.50
N HIS A 12 -3.01 -7.41 -3.55
CA HIS A 12 -4.38 -7.87 -3.79
C HIS A 12 -5.37 -6.74 -3.52
N VAL A 13 -6.43 -6.69 -4.32
CA VAL A 13 -7.58 -5.81 -4.08
C VAL A 13 -8.74 -6.74 -3.71
N GLY A 14 -9.10 -6.75 -2.43
CA GLY A 14 -10.03 -7.74 -1.91
C GLY A 14 -9.43 -9.14 -2.03
N THR A 15 -10.03 -9.98 -2.86
CA THR A 15 -9.52 -11.34 -3.10
C THR A 15 -8.79 -11.48 -4.43
N ASP A 16 -8.79 -10.42 -5.25
CA ASP A 16 -8.18 -10.46 -6.58
C ASP A 16 -6.75 -9.94 -6.55
N ALA A 17 -5.83 -10.72 -7.11
CA ALA A 17 -4.45 -10.29 -7.24
C ALA A 17 -4.32 -9.27 -8.38
N VAL A 18 -3.54 -8.21 -8.13
CA VAL A 18 -3.22 -7.24 -9.17
C VAL A 18 -2.12 -7.83 -10.03
N ALA A 19 -2.39 -8.01 -11.32
CA ALA A 19 -1.42 -8.57 -12.25
C ALA A 19 -0.47 -7.49 -12.77
N GLU A 20 0.67 -7.93 -13.28
CA GLU A 20 1.63 -7.07 -13.99
C GLU A 20 2.21 -5.95 -13.12
N ILE A 21 2.40 -6.21 -11.83
CA ILE A 21 2.98 -5.23 -10.91
C ILE A 21 4.48 -5.11 -11.20
N ARG A 22 4.95 -3.87 -11.38
CA ARG A 22 6.36 -3.56 -11.47
C ARG A 22 6.96 -3.30 -10.09
N SER A 23 6.25 -2.54 -9.28
CA SER A 23 6.70 -2.18 -7.94
C SER A 23 5.53 -1.66 -7.12
N TYR A 24 5.69 -1.67 -5.81
CA TYR A 24 4.76 -0.98 -4.93
C TYR A 24 5.54 -0.41 -3.75
N SER A 25 4.98 0.60 -3.14
CA SER A 25 5.52 1.15 -1.90
C SER A 25 4.38 1.48 -0.97
N ILE A 26 4.65 1.39 0.33
CA ILE A 26 3.67 1.72 1.35
C ILE A 26 4.41 2.42 2.49
N GLU A 27 3.78 3.47 3.00
CA GLU A 27 4.37 4.27 4.07
C GLU A 27 3.33 4.44 5.17
N GLU A 28 3.73 4.17 6.40
CA GLU A 28 2.91 4.41 7.56
C GLU A 28 3.50 5.57 8.35
N SER A 29 2.64 6.40 8.90
CA SER A 29 3.08 7.51 9.73
C SER A 29 2.14 7.70 10.90
N ALA A 30 2.64 8.31 11.94
CA ALA A 30 1.86 8.65 13.12
C ALA A 30 2.17 10.08 13.53
N ASP A 31 1.13 10.84 13.84
CA ASP A 31 1.31 12.16 14.40
C ASP A 31 1.66 12.03 15.89
N THR A 32 2.44 12.96 16.39
CA THR A 32 2.82 12.98 17.80
C THR A 32 2.38 14.26 18.45
N LEU A 33 2.00 14.16 19.72
CA LEU A 33 1.70 15.30 20.56
C LEU A 33 2.79 15.43 21.60
N GLU A 34 3.29 16.63 21.82
CA GLU A 34 4.29 16.87 22.85
C GLU A 34 3.61 16.91 24.21
N THR A 35 4.09 16.10 25.13
CA THR A 35 3.55 15.99 26.47
C THR A 35 4.55 16.45 27.54
N THR A 36 5.60 17.16 27.10
CA THR A 36 6.62 17.68 28.02
C THR A 36 6.00 18.62 29.02
N SER A 37 6.27 18.42 30.30
CA SER A 37 5.79 19.28 31.36
C SER A 37 6.94 20.06 31.97
N MET A 38 6.56 21.08 32.75
CA MET A 38 7.50 21.94 33.43
C MET A 38 8.35 21.12 34.41
N GLY A 39 9.67 21.26 34.31
CA GLY A 39 10.60 20.49 35.10
C GLY A 39 11.19 19.28 34.41
N ASP A 40 10.67 18.90 33.25
CA ASP A 40 11.24 17.82 32.47
C ASP A 40 12.57 18.23 31.85
N SER A 41 13.55 17.32 31.89
CA SER A 41 14.86 17.55 31.29
C SER A 41 14.92 17.12 29.82
N ALA A 42 13.91 16.38 29.36
CA ALA A 42 13.80 15.91 27.99
C ALA A 42 12.36 16.05 27.51
N ARG A 43 12.19 16.17 26.20
CA ARG A 43 10.85 16.26 25.61
C ARG A 43 10.22 14.88 25.53
N THR A 44 8.95 14.81 25.88
CA THR A 44 8.17 13.59 25.77
C THR A 44 7.04 13.78 24.78
N HIS A 45 6.68 12.71 24.09
CA HIS A 45 5.66 12.75 23.04
C HIS A 45 4.71 11.58 23.20
N LEU A 46 3.48 11.80 22.79
CA LEU A 46 2.44 10.77 22.75
C LEU A 46 2.02 10.57 21.30
N ALA A 47 1.91 9.33 20.87
CA ALA A 47 1.42 9.03 19.53
C ALA A 47 -0.05 9.40 19.42
N SER A 48 -0.41 10.10 18.36
CA SER A 48 -1.78 10.50 18.07
C SER A 48 -2.33 9.61 16.95
N LEU A 49 -2.93 10.19 15.92
CA LEU A 49 -3.53 9.44 14.83
C LEU A 49 -2.47 8.82 13.93
N THR A 50 -2.73 7.61 13.47
CA THR A 50 -1.87 6.94 12.49
C THR A 50 -2.53 6.99 11.11
N SER A 51 -1.71 6.96 10.09
CA SER A 51 -2.19 6.90 8.71
C SER A 51 -1.20 6.14 7.86
N PHE A 52 -1.67 5.67 6.72
CA PHE A 52 -0.79 5.06 5.73
C PHE A 52 -1.17 5.53 4.34
N SER A 53 -0.19 5.49 3.45
CA SER A 53 -0.39 5.81 2.05
C SER A 53 0.56 4.94 1.23
N GLY A 54 0.32 4.86 -0.06
CA GLY A 54 1.18 4.09 -0.90
C GLY A 54 0.96 4.35 -2.37
N SER A 55 1.76 3.67 -3.17
CA SER A 55 1.62 3.71 -4.62
C SER A 55 1.92 2.33 -5.19
N ILE A 56 1.30 2.04 -6.32
CA ILE A 56 1.44 0.78 -7.03
C ILE A 56 1.73 1.12 -8.48
N ASP A 57 2.84 0.62 -8.99
CA ASP A 57 3.21 0.80 -10.39
C ASP A 57 2.99 -0.51 -11.13
N VAL A 58 2.20 -0.47 -12.17
CA VAL A 58 1.83 -1.67 -12.93
C VAL A 58 1.97 -1.41 -14.43
N TYR A 59 2.09 -2.49 -15.19
CA TYR A 59 1.82 -2.44 -16.62
C TYR A 59 0.32 -2.58 -16.80
N TRP A 60 -0.27 -1.70 -17.58
CA TRP A 60 -1.71 -1.66 -17.73
C TRP A 60 -2.25 -2.91 -18.41
N ASP A 61 -3.24 -3.54 -17.78
CA ASP A 61 -3.95 -4.69 -18.32
C ASP A 61 -5.44 -4.48 -18.06
N GLU A 62 -6.19 -4.15 -19.10
CA GLU A 62 -7.60 -3.87 -18.98
C GLU A 62 -8.44 -5.11 -18.66
N ALA A 63 -7.89 -6.30 -18.90
CA ALA A 63 -8.57 -7.54 -18.57
C ALA A 63 -8.41 -7.93 -17.10
N ASP A 64 -7.50 -7.28 -16.37
CA ASP A 64 -7.28 -7.57 -14.97
C ASP A 64 -8.36 -6.91 -14.12
N THR A 65 -9.17 -7.72 -13.45
CA THR A 65 -10.28 -7.27 -12.61
C THR A 65 -9.79 -6.37 -11.48
N ALA A 66 -8.67 -6.71 -10.88
CA ALA A 66 -8.13 -5.93 -9.77
C ALA A 66 -7.70 -4.55 -10.22
N GLN A 67 -7.04 -4.43 -11.38
CA GLN A 67 -6.65 -3.13 -11.91
C GLN A 67 -7.86 -2.26 -12.27
N THR A 68 -8.89 -2.85 -12.85
CA THR A 68 -10.09 -2.10 -13.23
C THR A 68 -10.91 -1.66 -12.02
N ALA A 69 -10.75 -2.33 -10.88
CA ALA A 69 -11.40 -1.92 -9.64
C ALA A 69 -10.72 -0.71 -9.00
N LEU A 70 -9.49 -0.42 -9.37
CA LEU A 70 -8.71 0.69 -8.79
C LEU A 70 -8.99 1.98 -9.56
N THR A 71 -10.18 2.54 -9.35
CA THR A 71 -10.56 3.81 -9.96
C THR A 71 -10.53 4.94 -8.93
N VAL A 72 -10.26 6.16 -9.39
CA VAL A 72 -10.15 7.33 -8.53
C VAL A 72 -11.43 7.52 -7.72
N GLY A 73 -11.27 7.70 -6.42
CA GLY A 73 -12.39 7.93 -5.51
C GLY A 73 -13.03 6.66 -4.97
N THR A 74 -12.55 5.50 -5.38
CA THR A 74 -13.09 4.22 -4.93
C THR A 74 -12.38 3.78 -3.65
N SER A 75 -13.16 3.28 -2.69
CA SER A 75 -12.62 2.68 -1.48
C SER A 75 -12.47 1.18 -1.68
N VAL A 76 -11.29 0.67 -1.43
CA VAL A 76 -10.97 -0.75 -1.64
C VAL A 76 -10.17 -1.28 -0.46
N THR A 77 -10.25 -2.60 -0.24
CA THR A 77 -9.37 -3.27 0.72
C THR A 77 -8.13 -3.71 -0.02
N ILE A 78 -6.98 -3.20 0.41
CA ILE A 78 -5.69 -3.50 -0.22
C ILE A 78 -4.88 -4.40 0.69
N LYS A 79 -4.28 -5.42 0.10
CA LYS A 79 -3.42 -6.36 0.80
C LYS A 79 -2.07 -6.41 0.11
N PHE A 80 -1.02 -6.18 0.88
CA PHE A 80 0.36 -6.20 0.37
C PHE A 80 1.06 -7.43 0.91
N TYR A 81 1.50 -8.29 0.02
CA TYR A 81 2.16 -9.55 0.36
C TYR A 81 3.65 -9.46 -0.02
N PRO A 82 4.51 -8.98 0.89
CA PRO A 82 5.93 -8.87 0.55
C PRO A 82 6.64 -10.22 0.40
N GLU A 83 6.08 -11.25 1.01
CA GLU A 83 6.65 -12.61 0.99
C GLU A 83 5.93 -13.51 -0.02
N GLY A 84 4.97 -13.00 -0.79
CA GLY A 84 4.13 -13.80 -1.64
C GLY A 84 2.90 -14.32 -0.90
N THR A 85 2.15 -15.21 -1.54
CA THR A 85 0.85 -15.68 -1.05
C THR A 85 0.89 -17.08 -0.44
N ALA A 86 2.07 -17.61 -0.15
CA ALA A 86 2.20 -18.94 0.44
C ALA A 86 1.52 -18.99 1.82
N SER A 87 1.13 -20.19 2.23
CA SER A 87 0.55 -20.40 3.55
C SER A 87 1.51 -19.93 4.64
N SER A 88 1.00 -19.23 5.64
CA SER A 88 1.76 -18.64 6.73
C SER A 88 2.57 -17.41 6.36
N ALA A 89 2.50 -16.93 5.12
CA ALA A 89 3.14 -15.67 4.74
C ALA A 89 2.44 -14.49 5.41
N LYS A 90 3.22 -13.50 5.79
CA LYS A 90 2.69 -12.29 6.40
C LYS A 90 2.29 -11.28 5.32
N TYR A 91 1.23 -10.53 5.61
CA TYR A 91 0.81 -9.48 4.69
C TYR A 91 0.23 -8.30 5.46
N TYR A 92 0.28 -7.13 4.84
CA TYR A 92 -0.34 -5.93 5.39
C TYR A 92 -1.68 -5.71 4.71
N SER A 93 -2.70 -5.45 5.50
CA SER A 93 -4.07 -5.28 5.02
C SER A 93 -4.67 -4.00 5.58
N GLY A 94 -5.37 -3.26 4.75
CA GLY A 94 -6.07 -2.06 5.17
C GLY A 94 -7.01 -1.57 4.10
N GLU A 95 -7.95 -0.72 4.48
CA GLU A 95 -8.81 -0.05 3.54
C GLU A 95 -8.15 1.22 3.06
N ALA A 96 -8.27 1.49 1.78
CA ALA A 96 -7.67 2.67 1.18
C ALA A 96 -8.59 3.25 0.12
N ILE A 97 -8.42 4.54 -0.11
CA ILE A 97 -9.12 5.24 -1.17
C ILE A 97 -8.12 5.54 -2.27
N VAL A 98 -8.48 5.23 -3.50
CA VAL A 98 -7.64 5.56 -4.65
C VAL A 98 -7.71 7.06 -4.88
N THR A 99 -6.60 7.76 -4.66
CA THR A 99 -6.55 9.21 -4.75
C THR A 99 -6.11 9.69 -6.12
N GLY A 100 -5.39 8.84 -6.87
CA GLY A 100 -4.94 9.24 -8.19
C GLY A 100 -4.51 8.05 -9.00
N VAL A 101 -4.75 8.12 -10.30
CA VAL A 101 -4.28 7.13 -11.27
C VAL A 101 -3.62 7.89 -12.40
N SER A 102 -2.35 7.62 -12.63
CA SER A 102 -1.59 8.22 -13.72
C SER A 102 -1.29 7.12 -14.74
N ARG A 103 -1.57 7.40 -15.99
CA ARG A 103 -1.31 6.45 -17.08
C ARG A 103 -0.39 7.11 -18.08
N SER A 104 0.55 6.34 -18.58
CA SER A 104 1.48 6.82 -19.60
C SER A 104 1.75 5.72 -20.61
N ALA A 105 2.02 6.12 -21.83
CA ALA A 105 2.38 5.20 -22.90
C ALA A 105 3.40 5.90 -23.79
N SER A 106 4.38 5.13 -24.26
CA SER A 106 5.32 5.61 -25.25
C SER A 106 5.26 4.74 -26.49
N PHE A 107 5.68 5.29 -27.60
CA PHE A 107 5.61 4.60 -28.88
C PHE A 107 6.31 3.24 -28.86
N ASP A 108 7.48 3.20 -28.21
CA ASP A 108 8.29 1.98 -28.15
C ASP A 108 8.11 1.21 -26.86
N GLY A 109 7.27 1.68 -25.94
CA GLY A 109 7.17 1.11 -24.61
C GLY A 109 5.81 0.50 -24.34
N LEU A 110 5.68 -0.03 -23.14
CA LEU A 110 4.42 -0.57 -22.65
C LEU A 110 3.59 0.54 -22.03
N VAL A 111 2.28 0.31 -21.98
CA VAL A 111 1.38 1.20 -21.24
C VAL A 111 1.57 0.94 -19.75
N GLU A 112 1.89 1.97 -19.00
CA GLU A 112 2.14 1.89 -17.57
C GLU A 112 1.10 2.68 -16.81
N SER A 113 0.81 2.24 -15.60
CA SER A 113 -0.12 2.92 -14.71
C SER A 113 0.50 3.04 -13.33
N SER A 114 0.37 4.21 -12.73
CA SER A 114 0.78 4.45 -11.35
C SER A 114 -0.46 4.82 -10.56
N ILE A 115 -0.72 4.08 -9.50
CA ILE A 115 -1.93 4.22 -8.69
C ILE A 115 -1.51 4.69 -7.31
N SER A 116 -2.05 5.83 -6.89
CA SER A 116 -1.79 6.38 -5.56
C SER A 116 -2.98 6.09 -4.65
N ILE A 117 -2.69 5.66 -3.44
CA ILE A 117 -3.72 5.34 -2.45
C ILE A 117 -3.46 6.09 -1.16
N GLN A 118 -4.54 6.41 -0.47
CA GLN A 118 -4.51 6.98 0.87
C GLN A 118 -5.27 6.04 1.80
N GLY A 119 -4.62 5.61 2.86
CA GLY A 119 -5.25 4.73 3.82
C GLY A 119 -6.41 5.38 4.54
N SER A 120 -7.44 4.59 4.77
CA SER A 120 -8.61 4.98 5.53
C SER A 120 -8.74 3.98 6.68
N GLY A 121 -8.14 4.30 7.81
CA GLY A 121 -8.13 3.42 8.97
C GLY A 121 -6.74 2.91 9.27
N VAL A 122 -6.68 1.73 9.87
CA VAL A 122 -5.43 1.14 10.36
C VAL A 122 -4.91 0.09 9.38
N LEU A 123 -3.61 0.12 9.16
CA LEU A 123 -2.92 -0.94 8.42
C LEU A 123 -2.55 -2.05 9.39
N THR A 124 -2.99 -3.27 9.13
CA THR A 124 -2.74 -4.40 10.03
C THR A 124 -1.84 -5.43 9.38
N LEU A 125 -1.01 -6.08 10.19
CA LEU A 125 -0.20 -7.21 9.76
C LEU A 125 -0.95 -8.48 10.06
N ALA A 126 -1.16 -9.32 9.07
CA ALA A 126 -1.90 -10.56 9.21
C ALA A 126 -1.10 -11.73 8.63
N THR A 127 -1.61 -12.93 8.83
CA THR A 127 -0.99 -14.16 8.33
C THR A 127 -1.93 -14.82 7.32
N ALA A 128 -1.38 -15.15 6.18
CA ALA A 128 -2.15 -15.83 5.13
C ALA A 128 -2.57 -17.25 5.53
#